data_5aa061ac6b20b9be86da455dd45aa70f
#
_entry.id   5aa061ac6b20b9be86da455dd45aa70f
#
_cell.length_a   1.000
_cell.length_b   1.000
_cell.length_c   1.000
_cell.angle_alpha   90.00
_cell.angle_beta   90.00
_cell.angle_gamma   90.00
#
_symmetry.space_group_name_H-M   'P 1'
#
loop_
_entity.id
_entity.type
_entity.pdbx_description
1 polymer ?
#
loop_
_entity_poly.entity_id
_entity_poly.type
_entity_poly.pdbx_seq_one_letter_code
_entity_poly.pdbx_strand_id
1 'polypeptide(L)'
;MSKLVGFKKFTGKKDGTKYCVLQVVGEFNAREKNNGCAGEKVEEVFMPADKVDSVNESLIGREVKLDYELSGNRAYLVDVTFLDKAR
;
A
#
# COMPACT_ATOMS: atom_id res chain seq x y z
N MET A 1 -12.01 0.05 2.34
CA MET A 1 -10.80 0.83 2.58
C MET A 1 -9.67 -0.08 2.99
N SER A 2 -8.45 0.33 2.73
CA SER A 2 -7.29 -0.48 3.05
C SER A 2 -6.69 -0.07 4.39
N LYS A 3 -6.06 -1.02 5.05
CA LYS A 3 -5.45 -0.80 6.36
C LYS A 3 -3.99 -1.27 6.30
N LEU A 4 -3.09 -0.46 6.83
CA LEU A 4 -1.68 -0.84 6.90
C LEU A 4 -1.46 -1.83 8.03
N VAL A 5 -0.93 -3.01 7.69
CA VAL A 5 -0.65 -4.05 8.69
C VAL A 5 0.85 -4.29 8.87
N GLY A 6 1.66 -3.79 7.96
CA GLY A 6 3.10 -3.90 8.08
C GLY A 6 3.81 -3.19 6.96
N PHE A 7 5.11 -3.08 7.06
CA PHE A 7 5.94 -2.53 5.99
C PHE A 7 7.34 -3.10 6.09
N LYS A 8 8.07 -3.00 4.99
CA LYS A 8 9.45 -3.43 4.93
C LYS A 8 10.26 -2.35 4.22
N LYS A 9 11.31 -1.88 4.87
CA LYS A 9 12.23 -0.91 4.27
C LYS A 9 13.54 -1.61 3.91
N PHE A 10 14.06 -1.30 2.74
CA PHE A 10 15.35 -1.86 2.32
C PHE A 10 16.04 -0.91 1.36
N THR A 11 17.34 -1.13 1.17
CA THR A 11 18.16 -0.32 0.27
C THR A 11 18.58 -1.18 -0.89
N GLY A 12 18.38 -0.68 -2.11
CA GLY A 12 18.81 -1.38 -3.31
C GLY A 12 20.33 -1.50 -3.37
N LYS A 13 20.83 -2.69 -3.71
CA LYS A 13 22.27 -2.95 -3.73
C LYS A 13 23.00 -2.26 -4.87
N LYS A 14 22.31 -2.02 -5.99
CA LYS A 14 22.95 -1.48 -7.19
C LYS A 14 23.07 0.03 -7.17
N ASP A 15 22.04 0.70 -6.66
CA ASP A 15 21.95 2.15 -6.77
C ASP A 15 21.88 2.87 -5.42
N GLY A 16 21.82 2.14 -4.33
CA GLY A 16 21.70 2.72 -3.00
C GLY A 16 20.35 3.37 -2.73
N THR A 17 19.37 3.16 -3.58
CA THR A 17 18.05 3.76 -3.43
C THR A 17 17.28 3.09 -2.29
N LYS A 18 16.62 3.92 -1.49
CA LYS A 18 15.77 3.42 -0.42
C LYS A 18 14.41 3.02 -0.97
N TYR A 19 13.94 1.86 -0.56
CA TYR A 19 12.63 1.34 -0.94
C TYR A 19 11.81 1.02 0.29
N CYS A 20 10.51 1.11 0.15
CA CYS A 20 9.59 0.69 1.19
C CYS A 20 8.41 -0.03 0.55
N VAL A 21 8.13 -1.22 1.03
CA VAL A 21 6.96 -1.99 0.61
C VAL A 21 5.95 -1.96 1.76
N LEU A 22 4.76 -1.49 1.47
CA LEU A 22 3.67 -1.50 2.42
C LEU A 22 2.86 -2.78 2.26
N GLN A 23 2.51 -3.39 3.38
CA GLN A 23 1.61 -4.53 3.39
C GLN A 23 0.25 -4.04 3.87
N VAL A 24 -0.74 -4.10 3.00
CA VAL A 24 -2.07 -3.59 3.31
C VAL A 24 -3.12 -4.67 3.13
N VAL A 25 -4.18 -4.58 3.92
CA VAL A 25 -5.33 -5.46 3.78
C VAL A 25 -6.55 -4.61 3.50
N GLY A 26 -7.43 -5.15 2.67
CA GLY A 26 -8.66 -4.46 2.29
C GLY A 26 -9.74 -5.47 1.98
N GLU A 27 -10.73 -5.02 1.26
CA GLU A 27 -11.86 -5.87 0.88
C GLU A 27 -11.76 -6.26 -0.59
N PHE A 28 -12.21 -7.48 -0.89
CA PHE A 28 -12.39 -7.87 -2.27
C PHE A 28 -13.59 -7.13 -2.86
N ASN A 29 -13.50 -6.74 -4.13
CA ASN A 29 -14.64 -6.15 -4.81
C ASN A 29 -15.65 -7.24 -5.20
N ALA A 30 -16.81 -6.84 -5.71
CA ALA A 30 -17.86 -7.78 -6.06
C ALA A 30 -17.42 -8.79 -7.11
N ARG A 31 -16.62 -8.35 -8.07
CA ARG A 31 -16.12 -9.21 -9.14
C ARG A 31 -15.20 -10.30 -8.58
N GLU A 32 -14.31 -9.92 -7.67
CA GLU A 32 -13.40 -10.86 -7.04
C GLU A 32 -14.16 -11.87 -6.19
N LYS A 33 -15.17 -11.42 -5.45
CA LYS A 33 -16.02 -12.32 -4.66
C LYS A 33 -16.75 -13.32 -5.53
N ASN A 34 -17.22 -12.90 -6.69
CA ASN A 34 -17.89 -13.78 -7.63
C ASN A 34 -16.94 -14.82 -8.21
N ASN A 35 -15.65 -14.55 -8.24
CA ASN A 35 -14.62 -15.47 -8.73
C ASN A 35 -14.04 -16.37 -7.65
N GLY A 36 -14.67 -16.43 -6.49
CA GLY A 36 -14.26 -17.34 -5.42
C GLY A 36 -13.38 -16.72 -4.35
N CYS A 37 -13.15 -15.41 -4.38
CA CYS A 37 -12.36 -14.75 -3.36
C CYS A 37 -13.20 -14.48 -2.12
N ALA A 38 -12.63 -14.71 -0.95
CA ALA A 38 -13.30 -14.50 0.32
C ALA A 38 -12.30 -14.03 1.37
N GLY A 39 -12.79 -13.33 2.38
CA GLY A 39 -11.96 -12.83 3.45
C GLY A 39 -11.37 -11.47 3.14
N GLU A 40 -10.17 -11.20 3.63
CA GLU A 40 -9.48 -9.94 3.40
C GLU A 40 -8.47 -10.07 2.26
N LYS A 41 -8.41 -9.05 1.43
CA LYS A 41 -7.45 -8.98 0.34
C LYS A 41 -6.14 -8.41 0.86
N VAL A 42 -5.05 -9.14 0.65
CA VAL A 42 -3.71 -8.71 1.04
C VAL A 42 -2.96 -8.23 -0.18
N GLU A 43 -2.38 -7.04 -0.10
CA GLU A 43 -1.62 -6.46 -1.20
C GLU A 43 -0.30 -5.91 -0.70
N GLU A 44 0.72 -5.97 -1.56
CA GLU A 44 1.98 -5.29 -1.32
C GLU A 44 2.08 -4.10 -2.27
N VAL A 45 2.42 -2.95 -1.71
CA VAL A 45 2.44 -1.68 -2.46
C VAL A 45 3.79 -1.02 -2.25
N PHE A 46 4.46 -0.66 -3.35
CA PHE A 46 5.71 0.07 -3.26
C PHE A 46 5.46 1.56 -3.06
N MET A 47 6.09 2.13 -2.03
CA MET A 47 6.02 3.57 -1.80
C MET A 47 6.86 4.33 -2.81
N PRO A 48 6.43 5.53 -3.23
CA PRO A 48 7.30 6.44 -3.96
C PRO A 48 8.57 6.72 -3.15
N ALA A 49 9.72 6.78 -3.84
CA ALA A 49 11.02 6.91 -3.18
C ALA A 49 11.12 8.14 -2.26
N ASP A 50 10.50 9.24 -2.64
CA ASP A 50 10.51 10.47 -1.87
C ASP A 50 9.66 10.42 -0.60
N LYS A 51 8.86 9.37 -0.45
CA LYS A 51 7.96 9.21 0.70
C LYS A 51 8.37 8.09 1.65
N VAL A 52 9.44 7.39 1.34
CA VAL A 52 9.90 6.25 2.17
C VAL A 52 10.16 6.68 3.62
N ASP A 53 10.75 7.86 3.81
CA ASP A 53 11.10 8.32 5.15
C ASP A 53 9.89 8.72 6.00
N SER A 54 8.72 8.89 5.39
CA SER A 54 7.50 9.23 6.14
C SER A 54 6.84 8.02 6.78
N VAL A 55 7.26 6.81 6.42
CA VAL A 55 6.67 5.57 6.94
C VAL A 55 7.35 5.16 8.24
N ASN A 56 6.56 4.92 9.28
CA ASN A 56 7.08 4.47 10.58
C ASN A 56 6.05 3.57 11.27
N GLU A 57 6.46 2.99 12.39
CA GLU A 57 5.63 2.03 13.12
C GLU A 57 4.32 2.61 13.62
N SER A 58 4.24 3.91 13.85
CA SER A 58 3.01 4.54 14.35
C SER A 58 1.88 4.48 13.32
N LEU A 59 2.20 4.21 12.07
CA LEU A 59 1.21 4.12 11.00
C LEU A 59 0.55 2.74 10.91
N ILE A 60 1.12 1.74 11.54
CA ILE A 60 0.57 0.39 11.53
C ILE A 60 -0.80 0.40 12.22
N GLY A 61 -1.80 -0.16 11.56
CA GLY A 61 -3.17 -0.17 12.04
C GLY A 61 -4.03 0.99 11.54
N ARG A 62 -3.42 1.97 10.87
CA ARG A 62 -4.17 3.08 10.31
C ARG A 62 -4.75 2.71 8.94
N GLU A 63 -5.86 3.34 8.61
CA GLU A 63 -6.42 3.23 7.27
C GLU A 63 -5.52 3.99 6.30
N VAL A 64 -5.37 3.46 5.10
CA VAL A 64 -4.59 4.09 4.06
C VAL A 64 -5.45 4.32 2.84
N LYS A 65 -5.20 5.44 2.17
CA LYS A 65 -5.79 5.76 0.88
C LYS A 65 -4.69 5.68 -0.15
N LEU A 66 -4.90 4.84 -1.16
CA LEU A 66 -3.95 4.67 -2.25
C LEU A 66 -4.46 5.40 -3.47
N ASP A 67 -3.68 6.34 -3.97
CA ASP A 67 -4.04 7.11 -5.15
C ASP A 67 -3.24 6.61 -6.35
N TYR A 68 -3.97 6.19 -7.38
CA TYR A 68 -3.38 5.68 -8.60
C TYR A 68 -3.64 6.61 -9.77
N GLU A 69 -2.70 6.65 -10.69
CA GLU A 69 -2.86 7.35 -11.94
C GLU A 69 -2.79 6.33 -13.07
N LEU A 70 -3.72 6.45 -14.01
CA LEU A 70 -3.74 5.57 -15.17
C LEU A 70 -2.87 6.14 -16.27
N SER A 71 -1.99 5.31 -16.81
CA SER A 71 -1.16 5.65 -17.96
C SER A 71 -1.16 4.45 -18.89
N GLY A 72 -1.79 4.60 -20.04
CA GLY A 72 -2.00 3.48 -20.93
C GLY A 72 -2.89 2.43 -20.29
N ASN A 73 -2.40 1.20 -20.21
CA ASN A 73 -3.12 0.07 -19.62
C ASN A 73 -2.73 -0.21 -18.16
N ARG A 74 -1.93 0.65 -17.55
CA ARG A 74 -1.40 0.41 -16.22
C ARG A 74 -1.85 1.47 -15.23
N ALA A 75 -2.06 1.05 -14.00
CA ALA A 75 -2.28 1.94 -12.87
C ALA A 75 -0.97 2.08 -12.09
N TYR A 76 -0.53 3.30 -11.87
CA TYR A 76 0.67 3.58 -11.08
C TYR A 76 0.28 4.24 -9.78
N LEU A 77 0.89 3.78 -8.70
CA LEU A 77 0.68 4.40 -7.41
C LEU A 77 1.44 5.73 -7.37
N VAL A 78 0.71 6.83 -7.21
CA VAL A 78 1.30 8.16 -7.19
C VAL A 78 1.31 8.77 -5.80
N ASP A 79 0.45 8.33 -4.91
CA ASP A 79 0.42 8.86 -3.55
C ASP A 79 -0.20 7.86 -2.58
N VAL A 80 0.23 7.96 -1.33
CA VAL A 80 -0.32 7.17 -0.23
C VAL A 80 -0.63 8.12 0.91
N THR A 81 -1.88 8.14 1.34
CA THR A 81 -2.31 8.98 2.45
C THR A 81 -2.69 8.09 3.62
N PHE A 82 -2.11 8.36 4.78
CA PHE A 82 -2.44 7.65 6.00
C PHE A 82 -3.49 8.46 6.76
N LEU A 83 -4.62 7.82 7.00
CA LEU A 83 -5.72 8.46 7.69
C LEU A 83 -5.54 8.32 9.21
N ASP A 84 -6.24 9.17 9.95
CA ASP A 84 -6.22 9.06 11.39
C ASP A 84 -6.79 7.72 11.81
N LYS A 85 -6.26 7.20 12.91
CA LYS A 85 -6.67 5.91 13.42
C LYS A 85 -8.16 5.90 13.68
N ALA A 86 -8.87 4.92 13.13
CA ALA A 86 -10.29 4.75 13.35
C ALA A 86 -10.55 4.47 14.84
N ARG A 87 -11.60 5.07 15.34
CA ARG A 87 -11.99 4.88 16.73
C ARG A 87 -13.17 3.95 16.86
#